data_d2f0411f790a612882861bea62b114df
#
_entry.id   d2f0411f790a612882861bea62b114df
#
_cell.length_a   1.000
_cell.length_b   1.000
_cell.length_c   1.000
_cell.angle_alpha   90.00
_cell.angle_beta   90.00
_cell.angle_gamma   90.00
#
_symmetry.space_group_name_H-M   'P 1'
#
loop_
_entity.id
_entity.type
_entity.pdbx_description
1 polymer ?
#
loop_
_entity_poly.entity_id
_entity_poly.type
_entity_poly.pdbx_seq_one_letter_code
_entity_poly.pdbx_strand_id
1 'polypeptide(L)'
;MTIRALVFDAYGTLYDVQSVLAKAEALCPGKGEVLAQVWRLKQLEYTWLRTVLQEYEDFWNVTGAALNFALRAVEVEPNDAVCGPLMENYLHLDPYPEAREALAALGGRKLAILSNGNPKMLRELVRNSGLDRWIEGLFSTDEVRAYKPHQSCYALVEPALGVSKAEVLFVSSNSFDVVGAKAFGFEAAWIRRSGQGTPATMFGMLRGRAEELRHAPDHTISALTDLPGLLRSAE
;
A
#
# COMPACT_ATOMS: atom_id res chain seq x y z
N MET A 1 -8.73 24.97 -0.26
CA MET A 1 -9.44 24.24 -1.36
C MET A 1 -10.15 23.07 -0.74
N THR A 2 -11.36 22.75 -1.18
CA THR A 2 -12.15 21.67 -0.57
C THR A 2 -11.74 20.32 -1.14
N ILE A 3 -11.31 19.38 -0.30
CA ILE A 3 -11.01 17.99 -0.68
C ILE A 3 -12.32 17.26 -1.02
N ARG A 4 -12.44 16.78 -2.26
CA ARG A 4 -13.60 16.05 -2.80
C ARG A 4 -13.35 14.56 -2.93
N ALA A 5 -12.08 14.15 -3.01
CA ALA A 5 -11.71 12.74 -3.12
C ALA A 5 -10.57 12.40 -2.15
N LEU A 6 -10.69 11.23 -1.50
CA LEU A 6 -9.59 10.60 -0.79
C LEU A 6 -9.15 9.37 -1.57
N VAL A 7 -7.88 9.30 -1.87
CA VAL A 7 -7.27 8.18 -2.59
C VAL A 7 -6.27 7.50 -1.68
N PHE A 8 -6.52 6.24 -1.40
CA PHE A 8 -5.73 5.44 -0.46
C PHE A 8 -4.76 4.52 -1.20
N ASP A 9 -3.54 4.40 -0.72
CA ASP A 9 -2.77 3.21 -0.97
C ASP A 9 -3.40 1.99 -0.28
N ALA A 10 -3.17 0.79 -0.81
CA ALA A 10 -3.73 -0.44 -0.24
C ALA A 10 -2.80 -1.07 0.80
N TYR A 11 -1.63 -1.55 0.35
CA TYR A 11 -0.73 -2.41 1.10
C TYR A 11 0.07 -1.66 2.17
N GLY A 12 -0.28 -1.86 3.43
CA GLY A 12 0.27 -1.17 4.59
C GLY A 12 -0.49 0.09 4.98
N THR A 13 -1.48 0.52 4.18
CA THR A 13 -2.30 1.70 4.43
C THR A 13 -3.71 1.34 4.87
N LEU A 14 -4.49 0.66 4.04
CA LEU A 14 -5.78 0.06 4.41
C LEU A 14 -5.62 -1.38 4.93
N TYR A 15 -4.65 -2.12 4.44
CA TYR A 15 -4.41 -3.53 4.75
C TYR A 15 -3.06 -3.76 5.41
N ASP A 16 -3.05 -4.56 6.48
CA ASP A 16 -1.83 -4.89 7.21
C ASP A 16 -1.04 -5.97 6.48
N VAL A 17 0.08 -5.57 5.87
CA VAL A 17 0.98 -6.51 5.20
C VAL A 17 1.72 -7.44 6.17
N GLN A 18 1.71 -7.14 7.47
CA GLN A 18 2.31 -8.00 8.48
C GLN A 18 1.38 -9.17 8.88
N SER A 19 0.12 -9.14 8.46
CA SER A 19 -0.80 -10.27 8.67
C SER A 19 -0.32 -11.57 8.01
N VAL A 20 0.65 -11.50 7.07
CA VAL A 20 1.33 -12.69 6.52
C VAL A 20 2.30 -13.35 7.50
N LEU A 21 2.73 -12.65 8.56
CA LEU A 21 3.77 -13.12 9.48
C LEU A 21 3.41 -14.45 10.15
N ALA A 22 2.20 -14.57 10.67
CA ALA A 22 1.74 -15.79 11.31
C ALA A 22 1.79 -17.00 10.37
N LYS A 23 1.42 -16.78 9.10
CA LYS A 23 1.47 -17.82 8.06
C LYS A 23 2.91 -18.17 7.69
N ALA A 24 3.77 -17.16 7.57
CA ALA A 24 5.19 -17.35 7.28
C ALA A 24 5.89 -18.13 8.39
N GLU A 25 5.60 -17.83 9.66
CA GLU A 25 6.16 -18.55 10.82
C GLU A 25 5.66 -20.00 10.88
N ALA A 26 4.39 -20.24 10.58
CA ALA A 26 3.83 -21.59 10.57
C ALA A 26 4.44 -22.48 9.46
N LEU A 27 4.78 -21.90 8.31
CA LEU A 27 5.37 -22.62 7.16
C LEU A 27 6.90 -22.71 7.23
N CYS A 28 7.54 -21.74 7.87
CA CYS A 28 8.99 -21.64 8.00
C CYS A 28 9.35 -21.31 9.46
N PRO A 29 9.24 -22.27 10.40
CA PRO A 29 9.44 -22.05 11.83
C PRO A 29 10.79 -21.41 12.16
N GLY A 30 10.78 -20.35 12.97
CA GLY A 30 11.95 -19.58 13.38
C GLY A 30 12.52 -18.65 12.29
N LYS A 31 11.91 -18.60 11.10
CA LYS A 31 12.36 -17.78 9.97
C LYS A 31 11.29 -16.78 9.49
N GLY A 32 10.05 -16.90 9.99
CA GLY A 32 8.89 -16.17 9.48
C GLY A 32 9.04 -14.66 9.50
N GLU A 33 9.59 -14.08 10.55
CA GLU A 33 9.80 -12.64 10.67
C GLU A 33 10.78 -12.11 9.62
N VAL A 34 11.96 -12.73 9.51
CA VAL A 34 12.98 -12.32 8.51
C VAL A 34 12.46 -12.54 7.11
N LEU A 35 11.78 -13.68 6.86
CA LEU A 35 11.16 -13.98 5.58
C LEU A 35 10.18 -12.89 5.17
N ALA A 36 9.24 -12.52 6.04
CA ALA A 36 8.23 -11.49 5.73
C ALA A 36 8.87 -10.12 5.44
N GLN A 37 9.92 -9.74 6.20
CA GLN A 37 10.63 -8.49 5.99
C GLN A 37 11.39 -8.47 4.66
N VAL A 38 12.19 -9.50 4.38
CA VAL A 38 12.95 -9.60 3.11
C VAL A 38 11.99 -9.67 1.92
N TRP A 39 10.89 -10.42 2.04
CA TRP A 39 9.87 -10.52 1.01
C TRP A 39 9.30 -9.14 0.66
N ARG A 40 8.87 -8.38 1.67
CA ARG A 40 8.32 -7.03 1.44
C ARG A 40 9.34 -6.06 0.85
N LEU A 41 10.59 -6.07 1.33
CA LEU A 41 11.64 -5.21 0.79
C LEU A 41 11.93 -5.53 -0.69
N LYS A 42 12.07 -6.82 -1.02
CA LYS A 42 12.30 -7.25 -2.40
C LYS A 42 11.11 -7.01 -3.32
N GLN A 43 9.89 -7.14 -2.81
CA GLN A 43 8.68 -6.81 -3.55
C GLN A 43 8.69 -5.34 -4.00
N LEU A 44 9.02 -4.40 -3.09
CA LEU A 44 9.14 -2.99 -3.43
C LEU A 44 10.31 -2.72 -4.38
N GLU A 45 11.50 -3.26 -4.09
CA GLU A 45 12.68 -3.12 -4.94
C GLU A 45 12.39 -3.60 -6.38
N TYR A 46 11.74 -4.75 -6.54
CA TYR A 46 11.43 -5.30 -7.85
C TYR A 46 10.41 -4.46 -8.62
N THR A 47 9.45 -3.83 -7.94
CA THR A 47 8.54 -2.89 -8.62
C THR A 47 9.31 -1.70 -9.21
N TRP A 48 10.28 -1.15 -8.47
CA TRP A 48 11.11 -0.04 -8.95
C TRP A 48 12.04 -0.46 -10.07
N LEU A 49 12.71 -1.61 -9.94
CA LEU A 49 13.57 -2.14 -10.99
C LEU A 49 12.79 -2.40 -12.29
N ARG A 50 11.63 -3.04 -12.21
CA ARG A 50 10.76 -3.28 -13.37
C ARG A 50 10.35 -1.98 -14.07
N THR A 51 10.05 -0.94 -13.28
CA THR A 51 9.70 0.38 -13.83
C THR A 51 10.89 1.04 -14.53
N VAL A 52 12.06 1.05 -13.88
CA VAL A 52 13.28 1.69 -14.44
C VAL A 52 13.79 0.95 -15.68
N LEU A 53 13.76 -0.38 -15.65
CA LEU A 53 14.16 -1.23 -16.78
C LEU A 53 13.14 -1.23 -17.93
N GLN A 54 11.93 -0.71 -17.70
CA GLN A 54 10.79 -0.79 -18.63
C GLN A 54 10.40 -2.23 -18.99
N GLU A 55 10.63 -3.15 -18.06
CA GLU A 55 10.32 -4.58 -18.17
C GLU A 55 9.16 -4.94 -17.22
N TYR A 56 7.99 -4.39 -17.51
CA TYR A 56 6.83 -4.57 -16.65
C TYR A 56 6.38 -6.04 -16.60
N GLU A 57 6.17 -6.51 -15.40
CA GLU A 57 5.37 -7.69 -15.05
C GLU A 57 4.32 -7.29 -14.03
N ASP A 58 3.20 -8.01 -13.95
CA ASP A 58 2.15 -7.69 -12.98
C ASP A 58 2.59 -7.94 -11.53
N PHE A 59 1.88 -7.32 -10.59
CA PHE A 59 2.28 -7.33 -9.18
C PHE A 59 2.21 -8.73 -8.54
N TRP A 60 1.39 -9.64 -9.05
CA TRP A 60 1.36 -11.02 -8.57
C TRP A 60 2.68 -11.74 -8.89
N ASN A 61 3.15 -11.61 -10.12
CA ASN A 61 4.43 -12.18 -10.55
C ASN A 61 5.60 -11.56 -9.80
N VAL A 62 5.61 -10.24 -9.63
CA VAL A 62 6.60 -9.51 -8.84
C VAL A 62 6.60 -9.99 -7.39
N THR A 63 5.42 -10.17 -6.79
CA THR A 63 5.26 -10.68 -5.42
C THR A 63 5.81 -12.10 -5.29
N GLY A 64 5.53 -12.97 -6.25
CA GLY A 64 6.04 -14.35 -6.27
C GLY A 64 7.55 -14.42 -6.47
N ALA A 65 8.10 -13.61 -7.38
CA ALA A 65 9.55 -13.53 -7.58
C ALA A 65 10.27 -13.04 -6.31
N ALA A 66 9.72 -12.05 -5.62
CA ALA A 66 10.23 -11.56 -4.35
C ALA A 66 10.14 -12.60 -3.23
N LEU A 67 9.07 -13.40 -3.20
CA LEU A 67 8.93 -14.51 -2.26
C LEU A 67 10.00 -15.56 -2.49
N ASN A 68 10.23 -15.97 -3.74
CA ASN A 68 11.26 -16.95 -4.08
C ASN A 68 12.66 -16.47 -3.65
N PHE A 69 12.96 -15.18 -3.86
CA PHE A 69 14.20 -14.60 -3.36
C PHE A 69 14.28 -14.66 -1.83
N ALA A 70 13.22 -14.25 -1.15
CA ALA A 70 13.19 -14.20 0.31
C ALA A 70 13.33 -15.58 0.96
N LEU A 71 12.69 -16.61 0.40
CA LEU A 71 12.80 -18.00 0.86
C LEU A 71 14.25 -18.47 0.76
N ARG A 72 14.91 -18.27 -0.39
CA ARG A 72 16.33 -18.64 -0.55
C ARG A 72 17.23 -17.85 0.39
N ALA A 73 16.94 -16.57 0.64
CA ALA A 73 17.71 -15.74 1.58
C ALA A 73 17.67 -16.24 3.01
N VAL A 74 16.59 -16.94 3.39
CA VAL A 74 16.46 -17.61 4.69
C VAL A 74 16.75 -19.11 4.62
N GLU A 75 17.43 -19.57 3.56
CA GLU A 75 17.81 -20.98 3.35
C GLU A 75 16.61 -21.95 3.39
N VAL A 76 15.53 -21.55 2.72
CA VAL A 76 14.36 -22.39 2.43
C VAL A 76 14.19 -22.49 0.92
N GLU A 77 14.19 -23.71 0.36
CA GLU A 77 13.98 -23.88 -1.08
C GLU A 77 12.51 -23.63 -1.42
N PRO A 78 12.22 -22.73 -2.39
CA PRO A 78 10.86 -22.47 -2.83
C PRO A 78 10.18 -23.72 -3.40
N ASN A 79 8.98 -23.98 -2.98
CA ASN A 79 8.12 -25.05 -3.50
C ASN A 79 6.64 -24.67 -3.35
N ASP A 80 5.76 -25.38 -4.06
CA ASP A 80 4.33 -25.06 -4.09
C ASP A 80 3.65 -25.15 -2.72
N ALA A 81 4.13 -26.03 -1.83
CA ALA A 81 3.57 -26.21 -0.50
C ALA A 81 3.82 -25.00 0.42
N VAL A 82 4.88 -24.23 0.17
CA VAL A 82 5.21 -23.01 0.91
C VAL A 82 4.75 -21.76 0.14
N CYS A 83 5.06 -21.68 -1.16
CA CYS A 83 4.77 -20.49 -1.96
C CYS A 83 3.26 -20.28 -2.15
N GLY A 84 2.51 -21.32 -2.47
CA GLY A 84 1.06 -21.21 -2.73
C GLY A 84 0.31 -20.56 -1.57
N PRO A 85 0.35 -21.12 -0.35
CA PRO A 85 -0.34 -20.54 0.80
C PRO A 85 0.12 -19.13 1.20
N LEU A 86 1.39 -18.77 0.98
CA LEU A 86 1.90 -17.44 1.26
C LEU A 86 1.39 -16.42 0.24
N MET A 87 1.40 -16.78 -1.04
CA MET A 87 0.86 -15.94 -2.11
C MET A 87 -0.64 -15.73 -1.94
N GLU A 88 -1.39 -16.80 -1.66
CA GLU A 88 -2.84 -16.74 -1.43
C GLU A 88 -3.19 -15.77 -0.28
N ASN A 89 -2.36 -15.71 0.77
CA ASN A 89 -2.57 -14.79 1.88
C ASN A 89 -2.60 -13.31 1.46
N TYR A 90 -1.92 -12.93 0.36
CA TYR A 90 -1.97 -11.57 -0.18
C TYR A 90 -3.35 -11.18 -0.74
N LEU A 91 -4.22 -12.13 -1.02
CA LEU A 91 -5.61 -11.90 -1.43
C LEU A 91 -6.56 -11.78 -0.23
N HIS A 92 -6.05 -12.06 0.99
CA HIS A 92 -6.81 -12.13 2.23
C HIS A 92 -6.14 -11.37 3.38
N LEU A 93 -5.38 -10.30 3.06
CA LEU A 93 -4.80 -9.46 4.10
C LEU A 93 -5.88 -8.84 4.98
N ASP A 94 -5.62 -8.79 6.28
CA ASP A 94 -6.51 -8.13 7.21
C ASP A 94 -6.51 -6.61 6.97
N PRO A 95 -7.69 -5.96 6.90
CA PRO A 95 -7.75 -4.52 6.97
C PRO A 95 -7.32 -4.06 8.38
N TYR A 96 -6.72 -2.89 8.47
CA TYR A 96 -6.46 -2.30 9.79
C TYR A 96 -7.77 -2.17 10.57
N PRO A 97 -7.77 -2.41 11.89
CA PRO A 97 -8.99 -2.45 12.70
C PRO A 97 -9.88 -1.20 12.55
N GLU A 98 -9.25 -0.04 12.41
CA GLU A 98 -9.91 1.26 12.28
C GLU A 98 -10.40 1.57 10.85
N ALA A 99 -10.04 0.78 9.84
CA ALA A 99 -10.29 1.13 8.44
C ALA A 99 -11.79 1.27 8.12
N ARG A 100 -12.62 0.35 8.62
CA ARG A 100 -14.07 0.38 8.37
C ARG A 100 -14.74 1.61 8.97
N GLU A 101 -14.41 1.93 10.21
CA GLU A 101 -14.93 3.10 10.93
C GLU A 101 -14.52 4.39 10.23
N ALA A 102 -13.24 4.49 9.89
CA ALA A 102 -12.68 5.64 9.22
C ALA A 102 -13.33 5.90 7.86
N LEU A 103 -13.45 4.86 7.00
CA LEU A 103 -14.09 5.00 5.69
C LEU A 103 -15.57 5.38 5.80
N ALA A 104 -16.30 4.79 6.76
CA ALA A 104 -17.69 5.16 7.01
C ALA A 104 -17.86 6.62 7.42
N ALA A 105 -16.92 7.16 8.20
CA ALA A 105 -16.95 8.55 8.67
C ALA A 105 -16.58 9.59 7.59
N LEU A 106 -16.05 9.15 6.44
CA LEU A 106 -15.66 10.01 5.30
C LEU A 106 -16.77 10.18 4.25
N GLY A 107 -17.99 9.79 4.57
CA GLY A 107 -19.14 9.89 3.67
C GLY A 107 -19.33 11.29 3.06
N GLY A 108 -19.89 11.32 1.83
CA GLY A 108 -20.02 12.56 1.04
C GLY A 108 -18.82 12.93 0.18
N ARG A 109 -17.71 12.19 0.27
CA ARG A 109 -16.52 12.32 -0.58
C ARG A 109 -16.31 11.04 -1.39
N LYS A 110 -15.65 11.15 -2.53
CA LYS A 110 -15.26 9.99 -3.33
C LYS A 110 -14.09 9.26 -2.66
N LEU A 111 -14.24 7.97 -2.39
CA LEU A 111 -13.20 7.15 -1.78
C LEU A 111 -12.69 6.14 -2.82
N ALA A 112 -11.40 6.11 -3.04
CA ALA A 112 -10.80 5.22 -4.02
C ALA A 112 -9.47 4.63 -3.52
N ILE A 113 -9.04 3.54 -4.14
CA ILE A 113 -7.73 2.93 -3.94
C ILE A 113 -6.90 3.13 -5.19
N LEU A 114 -5.66 3.59 -5.04
CA LEU A 114 -4.61 3.54 -6.05
C LEU A 114 -3.48 2.64 -5.54
N SER A 115 -3.23 1.53 -6.23
CA SER A 115 -2.31 0.50 -5.74
C SER A 115 -1.47 -0.12 -6.84
N ASN A 116 -0.30 -0.63 -6.44
CA ASN A 116 0.55 -1.47 -7.28
C ASN A 116 -0.04 -2.86 -7.56
N GLY A 117 -1.02 -3.31 -6.75
CA GLY A 117 -1.73 -4.57 -6.96
C GLY A 117 -2.41 -4.63 -8.32
N ASN A 118 -2.39 -5.80 -8.98
CA ASN A 118 -3.12 -5.98 -10.23
C ASN A 118 -4.64 -5.96 -10.00
N PRO A 119 -5.46 -5.76 -11.05
CA PRO A 119 -6.92 -5.62 -10.89
C PRO A 119 -7.60 -6.80 -10.21
N LYS A 120 -7.09 -8.04 -10.39
CA LYS A 120 -7.64 -9.24 -9.73
C LYS A 120 -7.35 -9.18 -8.24
N MET A 121 -6.09 -8.94 -7.85
CA MET A 121 -5.69 -8.85 -6.44
C MET A 121 -6.50 -7.80 -5.70
N LEU A 122 -6.68 -6.61 -6.27
CA LEU A 122 -7.41 -5.52 -5.63
C LEU A 122 -8.89 -5.84 -5.44
N ARG A 123 -9.55 -6.38 -6.47
CA ARG A 123 -10.97 -6.77 -6.37
C ARG A 123 -11.20 -7.85 -5.31
N GLU A 124 -10.36 -8.87 -5.27
CA GLU A 124 -10.47 -9.94 -4.29
C GLU A 124 -10.21 -9.43 -2.87
N LEU A 125 -9.15 -8.64 -2.68
CA LEU A 125 -8.78 -8.08 -1.39
C LEU A 125 -9.90 -7.18 -0.82
N VAL A 126 -10.43 -6.26 -1.62
CA VAL A 126 -11.48 -5.33 -1.20
C VAL A 126 -12.79 -6.07 -0.90
N ARG A 127 -13.15 -7.07 -1.73
CA ARG A 127 -14.34 -7.90 -1.51
C ARG A 127 -14.20 -8.78 -0.25
N ASN A 128 -13.07 -9.46 -0.08
CA ASN A 128 -12.83 -10.34 1.06
C ASN A 128 -12.82 -9.60 2.39
N SER A 129 -12.36 -8.35 2.39
CA SER A 129 -12.35 -7.49 3.57
C SER A 129 -13.69 -6.77 3.84
N GLY A 130 -14.62 -6.76 2.85
CA GLY A 130 -15.89 -6.04 2.93
C GLY A 130 -15.74 -4.51 2.91
N LEU A 131 -14.62 -3.97 2.39
CA LEU A 131 -14.42 -2.53 2.20
C LEU A 131 -15.05 -2.01 0.91
N ASP A 132 -15.53 -2.89 0.02
CA ASP A 132 -16.18 -2.59 -1.26
C ASP A 132 -17.39 -1.65 -1.15
N ARG A 133 -18.08 -1.64 0.00
CA ARG A 133 -19.22 -0.76 0.25
C ARG A 133 -18.89 0.73 0.32
N TRP A 134 -17.62 1.09 0.53
CA TRP A 134 -17.19 2.48 0.65
C TRP A 134 -16.28 2.92 -0.50
N ILE A 135 -15.64 1.98 -1.18
CA ILE A 135 -14.66 2.25 -2.23
C ILE A 135 -15.35 2.31 -3.59
N GLU A 136 -15.38 3.50 -4.18
CA GLU A 136 -16.01 3.76 -5.49
C GLU A 136 -15.07 3.47 -6.66
N GLY A 137 -13.74 3.59 -6.46
CA GLY A 137 -12.73 3.41 -7.50
C GLY A 137 -11.59 2.49 -7.06
N LEU A 138 -11.21 1.55 -7.93
CA LEU A 138 -10.03 0.70 -7.77
C LEU A 138 -9.08 0.96 -8.94
N PHE A 139 -8.02 1.71 -8.69
CA PHE A 139 -7.02 2.05 -9.70
C PHE A 139 -5.78 1.19 -9.51
N SER A 140 -5.50 0.40 -10.51
CA SER A 140 -4.31 -0.45 -10.57
C SER A 140 -3.25 0.21 -11.45
N THR A 141 -2.02 0.24 -10.97
CA THR A 141 -0.88 0.70 -11.79
C THR A 141 -0.59 -0.22 -12.97
N ASP A 142 -1.25 -1.39 -13.03
CA ASP A 142 -1.22 -2.31 -14.17
C ASP A 142 -1.67 -1.64 -15.48
N GLU A 143 -2.61 -0.69 -15.41
CA GLU A 143 -3.11 0.07 -16.57
C GLU A 143 -2.00 0.86 -17.28
N VAL A 144 -1.04 1.38 -16.53
CA VAL A 144 0.06 2.20 -17.07
C VAL A 144 1.37 1.44 -17.19
N ARG A 145 1.38 0.15 -16.83
CA ARG A 145 2.55 -0.73 -16.89
C ARG A 145 3.79 -0.13 -16.23
N ALA A 146 3.58 0.52 -15.10
CA ALA A 146 4.62 1.11 -14.26
C ALA A 146 4.16 1.03 -12.80
N TYR A 147 5.07 1.19 -11.87
CA TYR A 147 4.78 1.14 -10.44
C TYR A 147 4.99 2.49 -9.76
N LYS A 148 4.27 2.75 -8.68
CA LYS A 148 4.53 3.89 -7.82
C LYS A 148 6.01 3.88 -7.35
N PRO A 149 6.69 5.02 -7.32
CA PRO A 149 6.18 6.39 -7.42
C PRO A 149 6.21 7.01 -8.84
N HIS A 150 6.12 6.23 -9.92
CA HIS A 150 6.08 6.78 -11.27
C HIS A 150 4.83 7.66 -11.46
N GLN A 151 5.00 8.84 -12.09
CA GLN A 151 3.96 9.88 -12.19
C GLN A 151 2.69 9.41 -12.91
N SER A 152 2.82 8.54 -13.92
CA SER A 152 1.68 7.98 -14.65
C SER A 152 0.70 7.22 -13.78
N CYS A 153 1.16 6.66 -12.65
CA CYS A 153 0.31 5.95 -11.71
C CYS A 153 -0.72 6.89 -11.07
N TYR A 154 -0.28 8.07 -10.63
CA TYR A 154 -1.16 9.05 -9.99
C TYR A 154 -2.08 9.74 -11.00
N ALA A 155 -1.66 9.84 -12.25
CA ALA A 155 -2.45 10.42 -13.33
C ALA A 155 -3.75 9.66 -13.63
N LEU A 156 -3.90 8.42 -13.20
CA LEU A 156 -5.13 7.62 -13.34
C LEU A 156 -6.32 8.23 -12.57
N VAL A 157 -6.05 8.97 -11.50
CA VAL A 157 -7.08 9.41 -10.54
C VAL A 157 -8.00 10.50 -11.11
N GLU A 158 -7.42 11.55 -11.69
CA GLU A 158 -8.17 12.75 -12.09
C GLU A 158 -9.29 12.44 -13.10
N PRO A 159 -9.02 11.77 -14.23
CA PRO A 159 -10.06 11.49 -15.23
C PRO A 159 -11.10 10.49 -14.72
N ALA A 160 -10.69 9.53 -13.90
CA ALA A 160 -11.57 8.48 -13.41
C ALA A 160 -12.54 8.98 -12.33
N LEU A 161 -12.10 9.91 -11.47
CA LEU A 161 -12.94 10.47 -10.42
C LEU A 161 -13.58 11.81 -10.81
N GLY A 162 -13.18 12.43 -11.90
CA GLY A 162 -13.68 13.75 -12.31
C GLY A 162 -13.37 14.83 -11.27
N VAL A 163 -12.15 14.82 -10.76
CA VAL A 163 -11.61 15.79 -9.78
C VAL A 163 -10.28 16.32 -10.28
N SER A 164 -9.91 17.53 -9.85
CA SER A 164 -8.58 18.07 -10.08
C SER A 164 -7.58 17.61 -9.00
N LYS A 165 -6.28 17.68 -9.29
CA LYS A 165 -5.21 17.35 -8.33
C LYS A 165 -5.38 18.03 -6.98
N ALA A 166 -5.79 19.30 -7.00
CA ALA A 166 -5.96 20.11 -5.80
C ALA A 166 -7.18 19.72 -4.94
N GLU A 167 -8.06 18.85 -5.45
CA GLU A 167 -9.24 18.32 -4.75
C GLU A 167 -9.01 16.92 -4.20
N VAL A 168 -7.79 16.37 -4.36
CA VAL A 168 -7.42 15.02 -3.92
C VAL A 168 -6.54 15.07 -2.69
N LEU A 169 -6.93 14.35 -1.63
CA LEU A 169 -6.05 13.98 -0.53
C LEU A 169 -5.59 12.53 -0.75
N PHE A 170 -4.30 12.36 -1.02
CA PHE A 170 -3.69 11.04 -1.12
C PHE A 170 -3.23 10.55 0.25
N VAL A 171 -3.56 9.33 0.62
CA VAL A 171 -3.30 8.78 1.95
C VAL A 171 -2.44 7.52 1.83
N SER A 172 -1.25 7.54 2.40
CA SER A 172 -0.35 6.38 2.41
C SER A 172 0.48 6.29 3.68
N SER A 173 0.79 5.08 4.10
CA SER A 173 1.79 4.81 5.15
C SER A 173 3.20 4.59 4.57
N ASN A 174 3.31 4.43 3.24
CA ASN A 174 4.59 4.26 2.56
C ASN A 174 5.16 5.64 2.21
N SER A 175 6.30 6.00 2.79
CA SER A 175 6.92 7.32 2.62
C SER A 175 7.26 7.64 1.16
N PHE A 176 7.77 6.67 0.39
CA PHE A 176 8.05 6.84 -1.05
C PHE A 176 6.80 7.17 -1.88
N ASP A 177 5.64 6.63 -1.47
CA ASP A 177 4.37 6.83 -2.16
C ASP A 177 3.81 8.24 -1.86
N VAL A 178 3.98 8.71 -0.63
CA VAL A 178 3.71 10.11 -0.24
C VAL A 178 4.55 11.08 -1.08
N VAL A 179 5.86 10.81 -1.23
CA VAL A 179 6.75 11.61 -2.08
C VAL A 179 6.26 11.63 -3.53
N GLY A 180 5.89 10.46 -4.07
CA GLY A 180 5.38 10.35 -5.43
C GLY A 180 4.08 11.14 -5.66
N ALA A 181 3.13 11.05 -4.74
CA ALA A 181 1.87 11.77 -4.75
C ALA A 181 2.08 13.30 -4.69
N LYS A 182 2.97 13.74 -3.77
CA LYS A 182 3.35 15.16 -3.66
C LYS A 182 4.04 15.67 -4.92
N ALA A 183 4.97 14.91 -5.49
CA ALA A 183 5.65 15.28 -6.72
C ALA A 183 4.69 15.35 -7.92
N PHE A 184 3.61 14.57 -7.92
CA PHE A 184 2.54 14.64 -8.90
C PHE A 184 1.66 15.87 -8.71
N GLY A 185 1.53 16.38 -7.49
CA GLY A 185 0.76 17.59 -7.14
C GLY A 185 -0.51 17.33 -6.33
N PHE A 186 -0.66 16.14 -5.74
CA PHE A 186 -1.70 15.89 -4.74
C PHE A 186 -1.34 16.51 -3.39
N GLU A 187 -2.36 16.83 -2.60
CA GLU A 187 -2.21 16.95 -1.16
C GLU A 187 -2.02 15.54 -0.57
N ALA A 188 -1.13 15.37 0.39
CA ALA A 188 -0.78 14.04 0.90
C ALA A 188 -0.77 13.98 2.43
N ALA A 189 -1.44 12.96 2.96
CA ALA A 189 -1.40 12.57 4.36
C ALA A 189 -0.55 11.29 4.52
N TRP A 190 0.49 11.39 5.35
CA TRP A 190 1.30 10.24 5.74
C TRP A 190 0.75 9.63 7.03
N ILE A 191 0.40 8.34 6.98
CA ILE A 191 -0.01 7.61 8.18
C ILE A 191 1.22 7.02 8.87
N ARG A 192 1.53 7.53 10.04
CA ARG A 192 2.59 7.04 10.91
C ARG A 192 1.97 6.38 12.14
N ARG A 193 1.60 5.10 12.02
CA ARG A 193 1.03 4.35 13.14
C ARG A 193 2.07 4.13 14.23
N SER A 194 1.73 4.45 15.49
CA SER A 194 2.53 4.11 16.65
C SER A 194 2.53 2.59 16.86
N GLY A 195 3.71 2.00 16.99
CA GLY A 195 3.87 0.54 17.17
C GLY A 195 4.03 -0.27 15.88
N GLN A 196 3.81 0.31 14.72
CA GLN A 196 4.20 -0.29 13.44
C GLN A 196 5.67 -0.02 13.16
N GLY A 197 6.44 -1.05 13.36
CA GLY A 197 7.88 -0.98 13.32
C GLY A 197 8.40 -0.57 14.68
N THR A 198 8.49 -1.55 15.56
CA THR A 198 9.43 -1.42 16.65
C THR A 198 10.77 -1.05 16.04
N PRO A 199 11.56 -0.15 16.69
CA PRO A 199 12.93 0.14 16.26
C PRO A 199 13.79 -1.14 16.14
N ALA A 200 13.30 -2.27 16.68
CA ALA A 200 13.94 -3.57 16.62
C ALA A 200 13.97 -4.23 15.23
N THR A 201 13.10 -3.79 14.28
CA THR A 201 13.10 -4.34 12.93
C THR A 201 13.55 -3.31 11.91
N MET A 202 14.37 -3.72 10.94
CA MET A 202 14.82 -2.85 9.84
C MET A 202 13.63 -2.25 9.08
N PHE A 203 12.60 -3.04 8.84
CA PHE A 203 11.39 -2.60 8.16
C PHE A 203 10.64 -1.52 8.96
N GLY A 204 10.56 -1.68 10.29
CA GLY A 204 9.97 -0.69 11.17
C GLY A 204 10.73 0.63 11.22
N MET A 205 12.05 0.56 11.21
CA MET A 205 12.90 1.77 11.15
C MET A 205 12.68 2.53 9.84
N LEU A 206 12.61 1.83 8.71
CA LEU A 206 12.40 2.43 7.40
C LEU A 206 11.01 3.08 7.29
N ARG A 207 9.96 2.42 7.75
CA ARG A 207 8.58 2.96 7.68
C ARG A 207 8.29 4.07 8.69
N GLY A 208 9.04 4.15 9.76
CA GLY A 208 8.86 5.16 10.81
C GLY A 208 9.41 6.53 10.47
N ARG A 209 10.03 6.71 9.30
CA ARG A 209 10.62 7.97 8.85
C ARG A 209 10.04 8.43 7.52
N ALA A 210 9.82 9.75 7.40
CA ALA A 210 9.56 10.37 6.11
C ALA A 210 10.84 10.35 5.27
N GLU A 211 10.67 10.32 3.94
CA GLU A 211 11.79 10.45 3.03
C GLU A 211 12.39 11.87 3.12
N GLU A 212 13.72 11.95 3.11
CA GLU A 212 14.45 13.22 3.09
C GLU A 212 14.59 13.76 1.64
N LEU A 213 13.54 13.58 0.85
CA LEU A 213 13.38 14.13 -0.49
C LEU A 213 12.47 15.37 -0.40
N ARG A 214 12.58 16.31 -1.32
CA ARG A 214 11.95 17.64 -1.25
C ARG A 214 10.41 17.69 -1.12
N HIS A 215 9.74 16.55 -0.99
CA HIS A 215 8.29 16.40 -1.00
C HIS A 215 7.78 15.86 0.34
N ALA A 216 7.86 16.69 1.37
CA ALA A 216 7.29 16.36 2.67
C ALA A 216 5.76 16.20 2.59
N PRO A 217 5.14 15.33 3.43
CA PRO A 217 3.70 15.26 3.53
C PRO A 217 3.10 16.59 4.01
N ASP A 218 1.90 16.92 3.54
CA ASP A 218 1.16 18.08 4.07
C ASP A 218 0.64 17.80 5.48
N HIS A 219 0.26 16.52 5.71
CA HIS A 219 -0.28 16.07 6.99
C HIS A 219 0.41 14.79 7.44
N THR A 220 0.61 14.67 8.75
CA THR A 220 1.01 13.43 9.41
C THR A 220 -0.10 13.02 10.37
N ILE A 221 -0.63 11.83 10.20
CA ILE A 221 -1.70 11.26 11.03
C ILE A 221 -1.23 9.96 11.67
N SER A 222 -1.84 9.57 12.78
CA SER A 222 -1.49 8.36 13.53
C SER A 222 -2.37 7.17 13.17
N ALA A 223 -3.60 7.44 12.72
CA ALA A 223 -4.58 6.45 12.31
C ALA A 223 -5.50 7.01 11.23
N LEU A 224 -6.21 6.13 10.51
CA LEU A 224 -7.21 6.54 9.52
C LEU A 224 -8.36 7.34 10.14
N THR A 225 -8.67 7.09 11.41
CA THR A 225 -9.70 7.82 12.17
C THR A 225 -9.38 9.29 12.42
N ASP A 226 -8.16 9.75 12.16
CA ASP A 226 -7.80 11.16 12.25
C ASP A 226 -8.29 11.97 11.04
N LEU A 227 -8.55 11.30 9.89
CA LEU A 227 -8.93 11.94 8.62
C LEU A 227 -10.19 12.82 8.71
N PRO A 228 -11.32 12.39 9.35
CA PRO A 228 -12.50 13.25 9.46
C PRO A 228 -12.23 14.56 10.22
N GLY A 229 -11.36 14.52 11.23
CA GLY A 229 -10.94 15.70 11.98
C GLY A 229 -10.10 16.65 11.13
N LEU A 230 -9.13 16.11 10.40
CA LEU A 230 -8.27 16.84 9.49
C LEU A 230 -9.08 17.61 8.43
N LEU A 231 -10.03 16.96 7.82
CA LEU A 231 -10.86 17.53 6.75
C LEU A 231 -11.80 18.65 7.23
N ARG A 232 -12.32 18.57 8.46
CA ARG A 232 -13.13 19.65 9.07
C ARG A 232 -12.31 20.89 9.39
N SER A 233 -11.04 20.74 9.70
CA SER A 233 -10.15 21.86 10.02
C SER A 233 -9.69 22.63 8.78
N ALA A 234 -9.86 22.06 7.59
CA ALA A 234 -9.47 22.63 6.30
C ALA A 234 -10.64 23.35 5.57
N GLU A 235 -11.88 23.18 6.06
CA GLU A 235 -13.09 23.91 5.63
C GLU A 235 -13.23 25.25 6.37
#